data_2fbb0c82fda39004cab64023b3bfdd66
#
_entry.id   2fbb0c82fda39004cab64023b3bfdd66
#
_cell.length_a   1.000
_cell.length_b   1.000
_cell.length_c   1.000
_cell.angle_alpha   90.00
_cell.angle_beta   90.00
_cell.angle_gamma   90.00
#
_symmetry.space_group_name_H-M   'P 1'
#
loop_
_entity.id
_entity.type
_entity.pdbx_description
1 polymer ?
#
loop_
_entity_poly.entity_id
_entity_poly.type
_entity_poly.pdbx_seq_one_letter_code
_entity_poly.pdbx_strand_id
1 'polypeptide(L)'
;LVNGGADVNAAGCEIHVKSTANPAAIFNAGTSIKAKKTCIQGSQIIKNGGTQTNLETACTTTSDPLAGKIPAPTSTACDYNNQNFSGNVTINPGVYCGWHNFNSGSNVTLKPGTYVIKDGGWNVNGGTWTGAGVTFYYADTSKIQFNSAVKATLSAPTSGAYKDILMAEKEGLSGSQFIFNDNLGFEMTGVLYLPSREVVFNSNSTARSYKMTAVMRKVIFNQTKWTITSYYAGSGSGTVSARLLK
;
A
#
# COMPACT_ATOMS: atom_id res chain seq x y z
N LEU A 1 4.70 10.80 -8.58
CA LEU A 1 4.59 10.77 -10.03
C LEU A 1 3.30 10.04 -10.42
N VAL A 2 2.53 10.64 -11.34
CA VAL A 2 1.34 10.03 -11.94
C VAL A 2 1.56 9.96 -13.45
N ASN A 3 1.53 8.76 -14.02
CA ASN A 3 1.98 8.49 -15.38
C ASN A 3 1.15 7.41 -16.09
N GLY A 4 1.34 7.28 -17.42
CA GLY A 4 0.82 6.17 -18.21
C GLY A 4 -0.71 6.06 -18.28
N GLY A 5 -1.44 7.15 -18.15
CA GLY A 5 -2.91 7.12 -18.14
C GLY A 5 -3.51 6.63 -16.81
N ALA A 6 -2.76 6.71 -15.71
CA ALA A 6 -3.27 6.32 -14.39
C ALA A 6 -4.49 7.16 -13.98
N ASP A 7 -5.51 6.48 -13.45
CA ASP A 7 -6.74 7.08 -12.93
C ASP A 7 -6.93 6.70 -11.46
N VAL A 8 -6.82 7.70 -10.58
CA VAL A 8 -6.96 7.53 -9.13
C VAL A 8 -8.22 8.23 -8.66
N ASN A 9 -9.21 7.46 -8.29
CA ASN A 9 -10.46 7.98 -7.72
C ASN A 9 -10.45 7.83 -6.19
N ALA A 10 -10.17 8.93 -5.52
CA ALA A 10 -10.12 9.07 -4.07
C ALA A 10 -11.03 10.23 -3.60
N ALA A 11 -12.19 10.40 -4.23
CA ALA A 11 -13.07 11.58 -4.05
C ALA A 11 -13.47 11.85 -2.60
N GLY A 12 -13.53 10.83 -1.74
CA GLY A 12 -13.79 10.97 -0.31
C GLY A 12 -12.54 11.15 0.57
N CYS A 13 -11.35 11.20 -0.01
CA CYS A 13 -10.07 11.20 0.70
C CYS A 13 -9.27 12.48 0.45
N GLU A 14 -8.35 12.78 1.36
CA GLU A 14 -7.35 13.84 1.20
C GLU A 14 -5.99 13.24 0.87
N ILE A 15 -5.28 13.86 -0.06
CA ILE A 15 -3.92 13.51 -0.44
C ILE A 15 -2.99 14.62 0.03
N HIS A 16 -2.00 14.30 0.88
CA HIS A 16 -1.01 15.23 1.38
C HIS A 16 0.38 14.81 0.91
N VAL A 17 1.06 15.70 0.18
CA VAL A 17 2.43 15.49 -0.30
C VAL A 17 3.36 16.47 0.42
N LYS A 18 4.19 15.96 1.33
CA LYS A 18 5.12 16.78 2.14
C LYS A 18 6.39 17.19 1.39
N SER A 19 6.60 16.69 0.18
CA SER A 19 7.78 17.03 -0.61
C SER A 19 7.83 18.52 -0.89
N THR A 20 9.00 19.11 -0.65
CA THR A 20 9.36 20.48 -1.06
C THR A 20 10.36 20.50 -2.22
N ALA A 21 10.64 19.33 -2.80
CA ALA A 21 11.53 19.20 -3.96
C ALA A 21 11.00 19.99 -5.18
N ASN A 22 11.86 20.21 -6.14
CA ASN A 22 11.51 20.79 -7.43
C ASN A 22 11.80 19.78 -8.56
N PRO A 23 10.78 19.10 -9.13
CA PRO A 23 9.36 19.21 -8.78
C PRO A 23 8.96 18.38 -7.55
N ALA A 24 7.98 18.85 -6.76
CA ALA A 24 7.38 18.14 -5.65
C ALA A 24 6.39 17.03 -6.12
N ALA A 25 5.75 17.26 -7.27
CA ALA A 25 4.88 16.30 -7.92
C ALA A 25 4.89 16.45 -9.45
N ILE A 26 4.61 15.36 -10.15
CA ILE A 26 4.52 15.33 -11.63
C ILE A 26 3.23 14.61 -12.02
N PHE A 27 2.46 15.23 -12.92
CA PHE A 27 1.20 14.73 -13.46
C PHE A 27 1.26 14.72 -14.98
N ASN A 28 1.48 13.56 -15.57
CA ASN A 28 1.64 13.42 -17.02
C ASN A 28 0.30 13.31 -17.76
N ALA A 29 0.32 13.48 -19.08
CA ALA A 29 -0.86 13.46 -19.93
C ALA A 29 -1.68 12.18 -19.78
N GLY A 30 -3.01 12.32 -19.91
CA GLY A 30 -3.96 11.22 -19.80
C GLY A 30 -4.17 10.70 -18.39
N THR A 31 -3.55 11.31 -17.36
CA THR A 31 -3.74 10.91 -15.97
C THR A 31 -4.82 11.72 -15.27
N SER A 32 -5.45 11.09 -14.26
CA SER A 32 -6.50 11.73 -13.46
C SER A 32 -6.31 11.40 -11.97
N ILE A 33 -6.40 12.43 -11.13
CA ILE A 33 -6.56 12.27 -9.67
C ILE A 33 -7.80 13.02 -9.22
N LYS A 34 -8.76 12.29 -8.66
CA LYS A 34 -9.94 12.85 -8.02
C LYS A 34 -9.81 12.66 -6.51
N ALA A 35 -9.69 13.76 -5.78
CA ALA A 35 -9.61 13.76 -4.32
C ALA A 35 -10.48 14.85 -3.72
N LYS A 36 -10.88 14.69 -2.44
CA LYS A 36 -11.54 15.75 -1.67
C LYS A 36 -10.61 16.97 -1.52
N LYS A 37 -9.32 16.72 -1.34
CA LYS A 37 -8.24 17.71 -1.29
C LYS A 37 -6.94 17.05 -1.74
N THR A 38 -6.16 17.75 -2.57
CA THR A 38 -4.77 17.39 -2.87
C THR A 38 -3.88 18.54 -2.45
N CYS A 39 -3.19 18.41 -1.32
CA CYS A 39 -2.30 19.41 -0.75
C CYS A 39 -0.84 19.00 -0.98
N ILE A 40 -0.08 19.84 -1.68
CA ILE A 40 1.35 19.67 -1.94
C ILE A 40 2.10 20.80 -1.25
N GLN A 41 2.98 20.45 -0.30
CA GLN A 41 3.74 21.43 0.47
C GLN A 41 4.71 22.25 -0.41
N GLY A 42 5.31 21.62 -1.42
CA GLY A 42 6.15 22.30 -2.40
C GLY A 42 5.32 23.15 -3.36
N SER A 43 5.90 24.28 -3.80
CA SER A 43 5.26 25.17 -4.77
C SER A 43 5.47 24.75 -6.21
N GLN A 44 6.53 23.98 -6.50
CA GLN A 44 6.91 23.60 -7.86
C GLN A 44 6.38 22.23 -8.22
N ILE A 45 5.51 22.18 -9.21
CA ILE A 45 4.94 20.92 -9.75
C ILE A 45 5.01 20.94 -11.28
N ILE A 46 5.02 19.77 -11.89
CA ILE A 46 4.93 19.62 -13.34
C ILE A 46 3.54 19.09 -13.70
N LYS A 47 2.83 19.84 -14.54
CA LYS A 47 1.54 19.46 -15.12
C LYS A 47 1.70 19.30 -16.63
N ASN A 48 1.92 18.07 -17.07
CA ASN A 48 2.05 17.75 -18.51
C ASN A 48 0.71 17.24 -19.08
N GLY A 49 -0.40 17.91 -18.79
CA GLY A 49 -1.74 17.54 -19.27
C GLY A 49 -2.51 16.54 -18.41
N GLY A 50 -2.02 16.17 -17.23
CA GLY A 50 -2.79 15.41 -16.24
C GLY A 50 -3.82 16.28 -15.51
N THR A 51 -4.94 15.69 -15.10
CA THR A 51 -6.03 16.38 -14.38
C THR A 51 -6.02 16.06 -12.89
N GLN A 52 -6.24 17.06 -12.06
CA GLN A 52 -6.32 16.93 -10.61
C GLN A 52 -7.48 17.78 -10.08
N THR A 53 -8.29 17.21 -9.19
CA THR A 53 -9.32 17.98 -8.49
C THR A 53 -8.79 18.53 -7.18
N ASN A 54 -9.24 19.74 -6.81
CA ASN A 54 -8.97 20.37 -5.52
C ASN A 54 -7.48 20.37 -5.14
N LEU A 55 -6.63 20.72 -6.12
CA LEU A 55 -5.19 20.78 -5.98
C LEU A 55 -4.74 22.15 -5.42
N GLU A 56 -4.02 22.12 -4.32
CA GLU A 56 -3.35 23.24 -3.70
C GLU A 56 -1.84 22.98 -3.63
N THR A 57 -1.03 23.98 -3.95
CA THR A 57 0.43 23.97 -3.77
C THR A 57 0.84 24.97 -2.70
N ALA A 58 2.04 24.84 -2.13
CA ALA A 58 2.53 25.67 -1.02
C ALA A 58 1.58 25.66 0.20
N CYS A 59 0.85 24.56 0.39
CA CYS A 59 -0.12 24.42 1.47
C CYS A 59 0.49 23.70 2.69
N THR A 60 -0.10 23.91 3.86
CA THR A 60 0.29 23.21 5.08
C THR A 60 -0.24 21.78 5.04
N THR A 61 0.66 20.81 5.01
CA THR A 61 0.34 19.39 5.08
C THR A 61 0.19 18.93 6.54
N THR A 62 -0.50 17.81 6.74
CA THR A 62 -0.63 17.20 8.07
C THR A 62 0.61 16.37 8.44
N SER A 63 0.91 16.26 9.73
CA SER A 63 1.94 15.34 10.24
C SER A 63 1.55 13.88 9.99
N ASP A 64 2.53 12.97 10.06
CA ASP A 64 2.29 11.53 10.01
C ASP A 64 1.43 11.11 11.22
N PRO A 65 0.21 10.60 11.00
CA PRO A 65 -0.68 10.24 12.10
C PRO A 65 -0.27 8.95 12.82
N LEU A 66 0.65 8.17 12.22
CA LEU A 66 1.03 6.84 12.66
C LEU A 66 2.49 6.75 13.15
N ALA A 67 3.27 7.83 13.03
CA ALA A 67 4.65 7.86 13.51
C ALA A 67 4.73 7.48 15.01
N GLY A 68 5.58 6.52 15.34
CA GLY A 68 5.75 5.98 16.69
C GLY A 68 4.56 5.15 17.22
N LYS A 69 3.58 4.81 16.37
CA LYS A 69 2.37 4.10 16.83
C LYS A 69 2.27 2.66 16.33
N ILE A 70 3.12 2.25 15.41
CA ILE A 70 3.11 0.88 14.90
C ILE A 70 3.88 -0.01 15.88
N PRO A 71 3.25 -0.99 16.51
CA PRO A 71 3.93 -1.86 17.45
C PRO A 71 4.94 -2.77 16.70
N ALA A 72 6.08 -3.04 17.34
CA ALA A 72 6.99 -4.07 16.86
C ALA A 72 6.37 -5.46 17.11
N PRO A 73 6.66 -6.46 16.27
CA PRO A 73 6.22 -7.83 16.52
C PRO A 73 6.88 -8.40 17.78
N THR A 74 6.18 -9.28 18.48
CA THR A 74 6.64 -9.89 19.73
C THR A 74 7.81 -10.85 19.55
N SER A 75 7.99 -11.38 18.34
CA SER A 75 9.11 -12.24 17.97
C SER A 75 9.59 -11.92 16.57
N THR A 76 10.89 -12.11 16.34
CA THR A 76 11.53 -12.08 15.02
C THR A 76 12.35 -13.36 14.78
N ALA A 77 12.20 -14.39 15.61
CA ALA A 77 12.76 -15.72 15.36
C ALA A 77 12.02 -16.39 14.20
N CYS A 78 12.75 -17.00 13.29
CA CYS A 78 12.17 -17.58 12.06
C CYS A 78 11.34 -18.84 12.35
N ASP A 79 10.06 -18.79 12.02
CA ASP A 79 9.18 -19.97 12.02
C ASP A 79 9.28 -20.74 10.71
N TYR A 80 9.44 -20.01 9.61
CA TYR A 80 9.47 -20.55 8.25
C TYR A 80 10.66 -19.99 7.47
N ASN A 81 11.39 -20.87 6.76
CA ASN A 81 12.55 -20.49 5.98
C ASN A 81 12.47 -21.03 4.55
N ASN A 82 12.65 -20.15 3.55
CA ASN A 82 12.84 -20.49 2.13
C ASN A 82 11.89 -21.57 1.59
N GLN A 83 10.57 -21.35 1.70
CA GLN A 83 9.57 -22.33 1.29
C GLN A 83 9.04 -22.07 -0.13
N ASN A 84 8.60 -23.14 -0.80
CA ASN A 84 7.91 -23.08 -2.08
C ASN A 84 6.50 -23.60 -1.93
N PHE A 85 5.54 -22.86 -2.46
CA PHE A 85 4.11 -23.16 -2.40
C PHE A 85 3.54 -23.31 -3.80
N SER A 86 2.63 -24.28 -3.97
CA SER A 86 1.91 -24.49 -5.23
C SER A 86 0.52 -25.09 -4.97
N GLY A 87 -0.41 -24.84 -5.90
CA GLY A 87 -1.79 -25.30 -5.78
C GLY A 87 -2.58 -24.57 -4.70
N ASN A 88 -3.46 -25.26 -4.00
CA ASN A 88 -4.27 -24.70 -2.93
C ASN A 88 -3.51 -24.78 -1.60
N VAL A 89 -3.12 -23.65 -1.05
CA VAL A 89 -2.33 -23.59 0.17
C VAL A 89 -2.97 -22.68 1.23
N THR A 90 -2.86 -23.11 2.48
CA THR A 90 -3.24 -22.30 3.64
C THR A 90 -1.98 -21.91 4.39
N ILE A 91 -1.76 -20.62 4.57
CA ILE A 91 -0.58 -20.05 5.22
C ILE A 91 -0.95 -19.60 6.62
N ASN A 92 -0.14 -19.99 7.60
CA ASN A 92 -0.31 -19.60 9.00
C ASN A 92 0.46 -18.30 9.29
N PRO A 93 0.00 -17.44 10.24
CA PRO A 93 0.79 -16.33 10.73
C PRO A 93 2.10 -16.82 11.36
N GLY A 94 3.11 -15.96 11.38
CA GLY A 94 4.44 -16.27 11.90
C GLY A 94 5.54 -15.45 11.22
N VAL A 95 6.81 -15.78 11.51
CA VAL A 95 8.00 -15.11 10.99
C VAL A 95 8.56 -15.89 9.80
N TYR A 96 8.55 -15.25 8.64
CA TYR A 96 9.00 -15.76 7.36
C TYR A 96 10.35 -15.16 7.00
N CYS A 97 11.39 -15.99 7.01
CA CYS A 97 12.76 -15.60 6.73
C CYS A 97 13.23 -16.13 5.37
N GLY A 98 13.99 -15.29 4.65
CA GLY A 98 14.47 -15.64 3.32
C GLY A 98 13.40 -15.50 2.24
N TRP A 99 13.59 -16.18 1.12
CA TRP A 99 12.67 -16.11 -0.01
C TRP A 99 11.65 -17.22 0.00
N HIS A 100 10.37 -16.85 -0.04
CA HIS A 100 9.27 -17.77 -0.17
C HIS A 100 8.64 -17.60 -1.56
N ASN A 101 8.49 -18.69 -2.31
CA ASN A 101 7.98 -18.64 -3.66
C ASN A 101 6.55 -19.21 -3.71
N PHE A 102 5.63 -18.41 -4.22
CA PHE A 102 4.26 -18.82 -4.53
C PHE A 102 4.17 -18.98 -6.04
N ASN A 103 4.16 -20.22 -6.49
CA ASN A 103 4.19 -20.57 -7.91
C ASN A 103 2.90 -20.14 -8.62
N SER A 104 2.98 -20.02 -9.94
CA SER A 104 1.86 -19.59 -10.79
C SER A 104 0.62 -20.46 -10.56
N GLY A 105 -0.54 -19.82 -10.49
CA GLY A 105 -1.82 -20.49 -10.27
C GLY A 105 -2.09 -20.93 -8.83
N SER A 106 -1.25 -20.55 -7.86
CA SER A 106 -1.51 -20.88 -6.46
C SER A 106 -2.74 -20.14 -5.93
N ASN A 107 -3.62 -20.86 -5.24
CA ASN A 107 -4.71 -20.29 -4.46
C ASN A 107 -4.29 -20.24 -2.99
N VAL A 108 -4.02 -19.06 -2.50
CA VAL A 108 -3.47 -18.83 -1.17
C VAL A 108 -4.56 -18.33 -0.23
N THR A 109 -4.77 -19.05 0.86
CA THR A 109 -5.61 -18.62 1.98
C THR A 109 -4.73 -18.28 3.17
N LEU A 110 -4.73 -17.01 3.58
CA LEU A 110 -4.02 -16.54 4.75
C LEU A 110 -4.92 -16.61 5.97
N LYS A 111 -4.48 -17.33 7.03
CA LYS A 111 -5.19 -17.31 8.30
C LYS A 111 -5.06 -15.96 8.99
N PRO A 112 -6.04 -15.55 9.81
CA PRO A 112 -5.94 -14.30 10.58
C PRO A 112 -4.68 -14.26 11.44
N GLY A 113 -3.98 -13.11 11.47
CA GLY A 113 -2.78 -12.90 12.28
C GLY A 113 -1.70 -12.08 11.57
N THR A 114 -0.52 -12.05 12.18
CA THR A 114 0.61 -11.24 11.71
C THR A 114 1.63 -12.11 10.99
N TYR A 115 2.02 -11.66 9.82
CA TYR A 115 3.04 -12.25 8.95
C TYR A 115 4.26 -11.33 8.96
N VAL A 116 5.30 -11.70 9.71
CA VAL A 116 6.55 -10.94 9.76
C VAL A 116 7.44 -11.43 8.63
N ILE A 117 7.86 -10.53 7.75
CA ILE A 117 8.67 -10.83 6.56
C ILE A 117 10.04 -10.19 6.71
N LYS A 118 11.10 -10.98 6.60
CA LYS A 118 12.47 -10.53 6.77
C LYS A 118 13.49 -11.36 5.98
N ASP A 119 14.68 -10.80 5.78
CA ASP A 119 15.84 -11.45 5.16
C ASP A 119 15.60 -11.96 3.72
N GLY A 120 14.66 -11.31 2.97
CA GLY A 120 14.31 -11.74 1.60
C GLY A 120 12.97 -11.23 1.14
N GLY A 121 11.94 -12.08 1.17
CA GLY A 121 10.59 -11.69 0.79
C GLY A 121 9.76 -12.81 0.18
N TRP A 122 8.61 -12.45 -0.35
CA TRP A 122 7.69 -13.37 -0.99
C TRP A 122 7.62 -13.08 -2.50
N ASN A 123 7.94 -14.07 -3.32
CA ASN A 123 7.75 -14.03 -4.76
C ASN A 123 6.38 -14.60 -5.10
N VAL A 124 5.47 -13.75 -5.56
CA VAL A 124 4.10 -14.14 -5.91
C VAL A 124 3.96 -14.13 -7.43
N ASN A 125 3.90 -15.32 -8.02
CA ASN A 125 3.89 -15.52 -9.46
C ASN A 125 2.47 -15.76 -10.01
N GLY A 126 1.49 -15.05 -9.48
CA GLY A 126 0.09 -15.11 -9.90
C GLY A 126 -0.81 -15.87 -8.92
N GLY A 127 -2.06 -16.04 -9.33
CA GLY A 127 -3.06 -16.77 -8.57
C GLY A 127 -4.00 -15.92 -7.72
N THR A 128 -4.75 -16.58 -6.84
CA THR A 128 -5.77 -15.93 -6.01
C THR A 128 -5.33 -15.92 -4.55
N TRP A 129 -5.39 -14.76 -3.91
CA TRP A 129 -5.00 -14.57 -2.53
C TRP A 129 -6.19 -14.08 -1.71
N THR A 130 -6.49 -14.75 -0.62
CA THR A 130 -7.55 -14.35 0.31
C THR A 130 -7.00 -14.30 1.74
N GLY A 131 -7.37 -13.27 2.48
CA GLY A 131 -6.97 -13.15 3.88
C GLY A 131 -7.81 -12.10 4.59
N ALA A 132 -8.53 -12.52 5.62
CA ALA A 132 -9.27 -11.64 6.51
C ALA A 132 -8.56 -11.56 7.86
N GLY A 133 -8.43 -10.34 8.41
CA GLY A 133 -7.74 -10.15 9.69
C GLY A 133 -6.23 -10.37 9.63
N VAL A 134 -5.59 -10.00 8.51
CA VAL A 134 -4.16 -10.21 8.29
C VAL A 134 -3.36 -8.91 8.36
N THR A 135 -2.15 -9.00 8.90
CA THR A 135 -1.16 -7.91 8.87
C THR A 135 0.15 -8.45 8.32
N PHE A 136 0.70 -7.78 7.30
CA PHE A 136 2.06 -8.00 6.83
C PHE A 136 2.98 -6.98 7.47
N TYR A 137 3.95 -7.44 8.26
CA TYR A 137 4.95 -6.61 8.90
C TYR A 137 6.33 -6.85 8.28
N TYR A 138 6.91 -5.82 7.68
CA TYR A 138 8.25 -5.90 7.08
C TYR A 138 9.30 -5.47 8.11
N ALA A 139 10.08 -6.42 8.60
CA ALA A 139 11.09 -6.19 9.64
C ALA A 139 12.38 -5.54 9.12
N ASP A 140 12.58 -5.56 7.81
CA ASP A 140 13.68 -4.96 7.08
C ASP A 140 13.21 -4.50 5.68
N THR A 141 14.11 -4.38 4.71
CA THR A 141 13.77 -4.01 3.33
C THR A 141 13.13 -5.14 2.51
N SER A 142 12.86 -6.29 3.11
CA SER A 142 12.09 -7.38 2.51
C SER A 142 10.72 -6.91 2.03
N LYS A 143 10.17 -7.60 1.04
CA LYS A 143 8.92 -7.21 0.39
C LYS A 143 8.15 -8.41 -0.15
N ILE A 144 6.88 -8.20 -0.45
CA ILE A 144 6.12 -9.09 -1.32
C ILE A 144 6.27 -8.58 -2.74
N GLN A 145 6.79 -9.42 -3.63
CA GLN A 145 6.92 -9.12 -5.05
C GLN A 145 5.75 -9.75 -5.81
N PHE A 146 4.83 -8.93 -6.27
CA PHE A 146 3.73 -9.38 -7.11
C PHE A 146 4.20 -9.35 -8.57
N ASN A 147 4.59 -10.50 -9.10
CA ASN A 147 5.27 -10.59 -10.39
C ASN A 147 4.33 -10.77 -11.58
N SER A 148 3.12 -11.30 -11.39
CA SER A 148 2.17 -11.61 -12.46
C SER A 148 0.75 -11.79 -11.93
N ALA A 149 -0.24 -11.44 -12.73
CA ALA A 149 -1.66 -11.82 -12.68
C ALA A 149 -2.22 -12.25 -11.30
N VAL A 150 -2.02 -11.44 -10.26
CA VAL A 150 -2.52 -11.72 -8.90
C VAL A 150 -3.90 -11.10 -8.71
N LYS A 151 -4.84 -11.90 -8.20
CA LYS A 151 -6.10 -11.41 -7.64
C LYS A 151 -6.05 -11.54 -6.13
N ALA A 152 -6.18 -10.44 -5.40
CA ALA A 152 -6.09 -10.46 -3.94
C ALA A 152 -7.28 -9.78 -3.27
N THR A 153 -7.81 -10.41 -2.22
CA THR A 153 -8.81 -9.83 -1.31
C THR A 153 -8.28 -9.94 0.11
N LEU A 154 -7.82 -8.82 0.64
CA LEU A 154 -7.08 -8.76 1.90
C LEU A 154 -7.69 -7.72 2.83
N SER A 155 -7.89 -8.05 4.09
CA SER A 155 -8.36 -7.10 5.09
C SER A 155 -7.57 -7.18 6.38
N ALA A 156 -7.34 -6.03 6.99
CA ALA A 156 -6.67 -5.88 8.26
C ALA A 156 -7.48 -6.46 9.42
N PRO A 157 -6.84 -6.76 10.58
CA PRO A 157 -7.54 -7.14 11.80
C PRO A 157 -8.50 -6.04 12.28
N THR A 158 -9.63 -6.45 12.87
CA THR A 158 -10.61 -5.52 13.48
C THR A 158 -10.36 -5.28 14.97
N SER A 159 -9.39 -5.99 15.55
CA SER A 159 -9.02 -5.89 16.97
C SER A 159 -7.54 -6.24 17.18
N GLY A 160 -7.05 -6.09 18.41
CA GLY A 160 -5.65 -6.40 18.77
C GLY A 160 -4.65 -5.30 18.42
N ALA A 161 -3.36 -5.59 18.60
CA ALA A 161 -2.27 -4.62 18.47
C ALA A 161 -2.15 -4.03 17.06
N TYR A 162 -2.49 -4.81 16.03
CA TYR A 162 -2.46 -4.39 14.62
C TYR A 162 -3.85 -4.08 14.07
N LYS A 163 -4.79 -3.67 14.93
CA LYS A 163 -6.11 -3.26 14.48
C LYS A 163 -6.03 -2.25 13.34
N ASP A 164 -6.79 -2.51 12.28
CA ASP A 164 -6.90 -1.69 11.06
C ASP A 164 -5.59 -1.57 10.25
N ILE A 165 -4.52 -2.32 10.57
CA ILE A 165 -3.22 -2.28 9.88
C ILE A 165 -3.08 -3.49 8.96
N LEU A 166 -3.12 -3.27 7.64
CA LEU A 166 -2.91 -4.34 6.64
C LEU A 166 -1.43 -4.55 6.33
N MET A 167 -0.68 -3.47 6.14
CA MET A 167 0.75 -3.52 5.91
C MET A 167 1.45 -2.50 6.80
N ALA A 168 2.55 -2.91 7.41
CA ALA A 168 3.42 -2.04 8.18
C ALA A 168 4.87 -2.43 8.00
N GLU A 169 5.78 -1.51 8.28
CA GLU A 169 7.22 -1.80 8.32
C GLU A 169 7.84 -1.28 9.62
N LYS A 170 8.99 -1.86 9.95
CA LYS A 170 9.83 -1.37 11.04
C LYS A 170 10.21 0.09 10.79
N GLU A 171 10.19 0.90 11.82
CA GLU A 171 10.61 2.30 11.71
C GLU A 171 12.11 2.43 11.42
N GLY A 172 12.48 3.51 10.73
CA GLY A 172 13.88 3.84 10.45
C GLY A 172 14.57 2.99 9.38
N LEU A 173 13.83 2.24 8.58
CA LEU A 173 14.42 1.49 7.47
C LEU A 173 14.97 2.42 6.40
N SER A 174 16.04 1.98 5.73
CA SER A 174 16.56 2.64 4.53
C SER A 174 15.55 2.62 3.39
N GLY A 175 15.63 3.65 2.53
CA GLY A 175 14.71 3.77 1.39
C GLY A 175 14.82 2.59 0.44
N SER A 176 13.69 2.00 0.08
CA SER A 176 13.61 0.88 -0.86
C SER A 176 12.33 0.91 -1.68
N GLN A 177 12.27 0.11 -2.74
CA GLN A 177 11.10 0.00 -3.61
C GLN A 177 10.14 -1.09 -3.15
N PHE A 178 8.84 -0.83 -3.33
CA PHE A 178 7.77 -1.82 -3.19
C PHE A 178 6.85 -1.70 -4.40
N ILE A 179 6.77 -2.75 -5.23
CA ILE A 179 6.11 -2.69 -6.52
C ILE A 179 4.92 -3.64 -6.56
N PHE A 180 3.75 -3.10 -6.91
CA PHE A 180 2.57 -3.86 -7.28
C PHE A 180 2.52 -3.96 -8.81
N ASN A 181 2.94 -5.11 -9.35
CA ASN A 181 2.93 -5.37 -10.79
C ASN A 181 1.75 -6.25 -11.19
N ASP A 182 1.24 -5.99 -12.38
CA ASP A 182 0.38 -6.86 -13.21
C ASP A 182 -0.74 -7.58 -12.43
N ASN A 183 -1.56 -6.80 -11.75
CA ASN A 183 -2.61 -7.34 -10.90
C ASN A 183 -3.92 -7.48 -11.66
N LEU A 184 -4.60 -8.62 -11.50
CA LEU A 184 -5.97 -8.83 -11.97
C LEU A 184 -7.01 -8.11 -11.10
N GLY A 185 -6.61 -7.68 -9.91
CA GLY A 185 -7.39 -6.87 -8.99
C GLY A 185 -6.94 -7.05 -7.54
N PHE A 186 -6.71 -5.92 -6.86
CA PHE A 186 -6.50 -5.89 -5.42
C PHE A 186 -7.69 -5.27 -4.73
N GLU A 187 -8.29 -6.00 -3.80
CA GLU A 187 -9.20 -5.47 -2.81
C GLU A 187 -8.47 -5.44 -1.47
N MET A 188 -8.11 -4.26 -1.01
CA MET A 188 -7.38 -4.06 0.25
C MET A 188 -8.21 -3.23 1.21
N THR A 189 -8.34 -3.70 2.44
CA THR A 189 -8.99 -2.97 3.53
C THR A 189 -8.03 -2.79 4.69
N GLY A 190 -7.71 -1.53 5.02
CA GLY A 190 -6.84 -1.20 6.13
C GLY A 190 -5.74 -0.21 5.78
N VAL A 191 -4.87 0.02 6.74
CA VAL A 191 -3.75 0.95 6.65
C VAL A 191 -2.58 0.33 5.91
N LEU A 192 -1.95 1.09 5.01
CA LEU A 192 -0.65 0.80 4.41
C LEU A 192 0.39 1.77 5.00
N TYR A 193 1.14 1.33 6.00
CA TYR A 193 2.17 2.13 6.65
C TYR A 193 3.56 1.70 6.17
N LEU A 194 4.04 2.35 5.12
CA LEU A 194 5.30 2.05 4.41
C LEU A 194 6.16 3.32 4.24
N PRO A 195 6.51 4.03 5.35
CA PRO A 195 7.13 5.36 5.28
C PRO A 195 8.54 5.37 4.68
N SER A 196 9.24 4.24 4.57
CA SER A 196 10.53 4.14 3.91
C SER A 196 10.43 3.75 2.42
N ARG A 197 9.24 3.35 1.94
CA ARG A 197 9.09 2.76 0.60
C ARG A 197 8.76 3.78 -0.48
N GLU A 198 9.42 3.61 -1.64
CA GLU A 198 8.89 4.09 -2.90
C GLU A 198 7.90 3.05 -3.42
N VAL A 199 6.62 3.33 -3.28
CA VAL A 199 5.56 2.41 -3.71
C VAL A 199 5.18 2.70 -5.14
N VAL A 200 5.29 1.69 -6.00
CA VAL A 200 4.93 1.76 -7.41
C VAL A 200 3.71 0.90 -7.67
N PHE A 201 2.63 1.53 -8.10
CA PHE A 201 1.47 0.83 -8.65
C PHE A 201 1.63 0.81 -10.17
N ASN A 202 1.99 -0.34 -10.68
CA ASN A 202 2.33 -0.54 -12.09
C ASN A 202 1.39 -1.57 -12.69
N SER A 203 0.56 -1.19 -13.61
CA SER A 203 -0.34 -1.98 -14.43
C SER A 203 -1.83 -1.60 -14.37
N ASN A 204 -2.60 -2.13 -15.32
CA ASN A 204 -4.06 -1.95 -15.48
C ASN A 204 -4.91 -2.58 -14.35
N SER A 205 -4.40 -2.67 -13.14
CA SER A 205 -5.14 -3.23 -12.02
C SER A 205 -6.12 -2.22 -11.44
N THR A 206 -7.31 -2.69 -11.10
CA THR A 206 -8.26 -1.94 -10.29
C THR A 206 -8.05 -2.34 -8.84
N ALA A 207 -7.43 -1.47 -8.05
CA ALA A 207 -7.38 -1.65 -6.60
C ALA A 207 -8.59 -0.94 -5.99
N ARG A 208 -9.35 -1.65 -5.18
CA ARG A 208 -10.40 -1.07 -4.35
C ARG A 208 -9.97 -1.14 -2.91
N SER A 209 -10.02 -0.02 -2.22
CA SER A 209 -9.65 0.02 -0.82
C SER A 209 -10.78 0.64 -0.01
N TYR A 210 -11.23 -0.10 0.97
CA TYR A 210 -12.21 0.36 1.95
C TYR A 210 -11.47 0.79 3.21
N LYS A 211 -11.75 1.99 3.77
CA LYS A 211 -11.06 2.53 4.95
C LYS A 211 -9.53 2.62 4.81
N MET A 212 -9.03 3.09 3.69
CA MET A 212 -7.60 3.15 3.49
C MET A 212 -6.99 4.43 4.07
N THR A 213 -5.94 4.27 4.86
CA THR A 213 -4.91 5.28 5.12
C THR A 213 -3.59 4.74 4.57
N ALA A 214 -2.91 5.53 3.77
CA ALA A 214 -1.63 5.14 3.19
C ALA A 214 -0.56 6.17 3.56
N VAL A 215 0.56 5.71 4.11
CA VAL A 215 1.75 6.50 4.42
C VAL A 215 2.91 5.87 3.67
N MET A 216 3.54 6.63 2.77
CA MET A 216 4.60 6.15 1.90
C MET A 216 5.64 7.23 1.71
N ARG A 217 6.92 6.87 1.57
CA ARG A 217 7.98 7.82 1.25
C ARG A 217 7.76 8.49 -0.11
N LYS A 218 7.37 7.72 -1.11
CA LYS A 218 7.06 8.19 -2.47
C LYS A 218 6.03 7.27 -3.09
N VAL A 219 5.17 7.80 -3.94
CA VAL A 219 4.26 6.99 -4.75
C VAL A 219 4.44 7.27 -6.23
N ILE A 220 4.38 6.20 -7.01
CA ILE A 220 4.30 6.25 -8.46
C ILE A 220 3.04 5.49 -8.87
N PHE A 221 2.11 6.18 -9.51
CA PHE A 221 0.99 5.57 -10.21
C PHE A 221 1.33 5.52 -11.70
N ASN A 222 1.47 4.31 -12.23
CA ASN A 222 1.81 4.09 -13.62
C ASN A 222 0.83 3.09 -14.24
N GLN A 223 0.04 3.51 -15.23
CA GLN A 223 -0.96 2.70 -15.93
C GLN A 223 -1.98 2.02 -15.00
N THR A 224 -2.25 2.56 -13.82
CA THR A 224 -3.14 1.95 -12.84
C THR A 224 -4.48 2.65 -12.77
N LYS A 225 -5.54 1.88 -12.54
CA LYS A 225 -6.84 2.41 -12.12
C LYS A 225 -7.03 2.07 -10.66
N TRP A 226 -7.10 3.08 -9.80
CA TRP A 226 -7.25 2.88 -8.37
C TRP A 226 -8.45 3.63 -7.83
N THR A 227 -9.39 2.91 -7.24
CA THR A 227 -10.53 3.50 -6.54
C THR A 227 -10.33 3.33 -5.04
N ILE A 228 -10.24 4.45 -4.33
CA ILE A 228 -10.16 4.50 -2.89
C ILE A 228 -11.50 4.98 -2.38
N THR A 229 -12.24 4.13 -1.68
CA THR A 229 -13.49 4.51 -1.03
C THR A 229 -13.24 4.70 0.45
N SER A 230 -13.57 5.90 0.97
CA SER A 230 -13.69 6.10 2.41
C SER A 230 -15.00 5.46 2.85
N TYR A 231 -14.95 4.30 3.49
CA TYR A 231 -16.14 3.68 4.03
C TYR A 231 -16.47 4.28 5.40
N TYR A 232 -17.51 5.08 5.44
CA TYR A 232 -18.27 5.34 6.65
C TYR A 232 -19.69 4.79 6.43
N ALA A 233 -19.94 3.58 6.87
CA ALA A 233 -21.29 3.13 7.16
C ALA A 233 -21.54 3.43 8.65
N GLY A 234 -22.32 4.48 8.91
CA GLY A 234 -22.86 4.77 10.24
C GLY A 234 -22.20 5.91 10.99
N SER A 235 -22.95 7.00 11.11
CA SER A 235 -22.97 8.03 12.15
C SER A 235 -21.66 8.30 12.93
N GLY A 236 -20.90 9.27 12.48
CA GLY A 236 -19.79 9.87 13.19
C GLY A 236 -18.97 10.75 12.26
N SER A 237 -18.92 12.04 12.52
CA SER A 237 -18.13 13.00 11.76
C SER A 237 -16.64 12.78 12.03
N GLY A 238 -16.03 11.80 11.37
CA GLY A 238 -14.59 11.59 11.37
C GLY A 238 -14.04 11.77 9.96
N THR A 239 -13.12 12.70 9.79
CA THR A 239 -12.43 12.91 8.51
C THR A 239 -11.52 11.72 8.24
N VAL A 240 -11.85 10.90 7.24
CA VAL A 240 -10.93 9.86 6.76
C VAL A 240 -9.99 10.52 5.75
N SER A 241 -8.71 10.45 6.01
CA SER A 241 -7.69 10.99 5.13
C SER A 241 -6.81 9.86 4.61
N ALA A 242 -6.75 9.67 3.30
CA ALA A 242 -5.61 9.01 2.69
C ALA A 242 -4.47 10.03 2.65
N ARG A 243 -3.34 9.70 3.25
CA ARG A 243 -2.22 10.63 3.38
C ARG A 243 -1.00 10.04 2.73
N LEU A 244 -0.47 10.79 1.78
CA LEU A 244 0.84 10.54 1.20
C LEU A 244 1.82 11.46 1.90
N LEU A 245 2.76 10.90 2.64
CA LEU A 245 3.72 11.67 3.41
C LEU A 245 5.12 11.47 2.82
N LYS A 246 5.69 12.56 2.37
CA LYS A 246 7.06 12.86 2.01
C LYS A 246 7.31 13.19 0.57
#